data_8138025c8ac43c05400146c2a54719a7
#
_entry.id   8138025c8ac43c05400146c2a54719a7
#
_cell.length_a   1.000
_cell.length_b   1.000
_cell.length_c   1.000
_cell.angle_alpha   90.00
_cell.angle_beta   90.00
_cell.angle_gamma   90.00
#
_symmetry.space_group_name_H-M   'P 1'
#
loop_
_entity.id
_entity.type
_entity.pdbx_description
1 polymer ?
#
loop_
_entity_poly.entity_id
_entity_poly.type
_entity_poly.pdbx_seq_one_letter_code
_entity_poly.pdbx_strand_id
1 'polypeptide(L)'
;MRPSIHPRTIQEVKDKTDIVDVISEHIVLKKKGREFVGICPFHDDTKPSMTVSPSKQFYYCFSCGAGGNSIKFLMEFTRTNFTEVVLSLAKKNNINITNIEGPQKEAYQKQLSKRDELFRILRVAKNWFKTQLNSPIGKEAFDYLICNRNLDLKDINKFELGFAPNSWNSLFDYLVKIEKFPIN
;
A
#
# COMPACT_ATOMS: atom_id res chain seq x y z
N MET A 1 13.35 -18.62 9.83
CA MET A 1 12.43 -18.76 8.68
C MET A 1 11.10 -18.11 9.05
N ARG A 2 10.58 -17.15 8.26
CA ARG A 2 9.26 -16.58 8.52
C ARG A 2 8.20 -17.61 8.13
N PRO A 3 7.22 -17.92 8.98
CA PRO A 3 6.16 -18.85 8.64
C PRO A 3 5.34 -18.28 7.47
N SER A 4 5.16 -19.09 6.42
CA SER A 4 4.29 -18.76 5.30
C SER A 4 2.86 -19.16 5.67
N ILE A 5 2.08 -18.20 6.17
CA ILE A 5 0.69 -18.43 6.56
C ILE A 5 -0.15 -18.67 5.31
N HIS A 6 -0.99 -19.69 5.32
CA HIS A 6 -1.85 -20.01 4.19
C HIS A 6 -2.86 -18.87 3.93
N PRO A 7 -3.12 -18.48 2.66
CA PRO A 7 -4.08 -17.42 2.33
C PRO A 7 -5.47 -17.61 2.94
N ARG A 8 -5.93 -18.87 3.08
CA ARG A 8 -7.19 -19.20 3.73
C ARG A 8 -7.22 -18.76 5.21
N THR A 9 -6.12 -18.98 5.95
CA THR A 9 -6.01 -18.51 7.34
C THR A 9 -6.04 -16.98 7.41
N ILE A 10 -5.36 -16.29 6.48
CA ILE A 10 -5.39 -14.82 6.42
C ILE A 10 -6.81 -14.31 6.14
N GLN A 11 -7.53 -14.98 5.25
CA GLN A 11 -8.92 -14.61 4.94
C GLN A 11 -9.82 -14.86 6.15
N GLU A 12 -9.70 -16.00 6.81
CA GLU A 12 -10.47 -16.32 8.01
C GLU A 12 -10.21 -15.33 9.16
N VAL A 13 -8.96 -14.89 9.33
CA VAL A 13 -8.61 -13.83 10.28
C VAL A 13 -9.32 -12.52 9.94
N LYS A 14 -9.35 -12.13 8.67
CA LYS A 14 -10.05 -10.91 8.23
C LYS A 14 -11.55 -11.00 8.47
N ASP A 15 -12.15 -12.15 8.17
CA ASP A 15 -13.60 -12.34 8.27
C ASP A 15 -14.09 -12.39 9.72
N LYS A 16 -13.26 -12.92 10.63
CA LYS A 16 -13.59 -13.03 12.07
C LYS A 16 -13.12 -11.82 12.90
N THR A 17 -12.42 -10.87 12.31
CA THR A 17 -11.87 -9.71 13.04
C THR A 17 -12.68 -8.47 12.74
N ASP A 18 -13.46 -7.97 13.70
CA ASP A 18 -14.15 -6.69 13.56
C ASP A 18 -13.18 -5.52 13.77
N ILE A 19 -13.19 -4.57 12.84
CA ILE A 19 -12.28 -3.42 12.86
C ILE A 19 -12.58 -2.46 14.01
N VAL A 20 -13.85 -2.33 14.41
CA VAL A 20 -14.24 -1.45 15.51
C VAL A 20 -13.71 -1.99 16.81
N ASP A 21 -13.83 -3.32 17.05
CA ASP A 21 -13.30 -3.97 18.24
C ASP A 21 -11.79 -3.80 18.34
N VAL A 22 -11.08 -4.05 17.23
CA VAL A 22 -9.61 -3.91 17.18
C VAL A 22 -9.17 -2.49 17.47
N ILE A 23 -9.78 -1.49 16.85
CA ILE A 23 -9.37 -0.09 17.03
C ILE A 23 -9.77 0.43 18.40
N SER A 24 -10.92 -0.01 18.94
CA SER A 24 -11.41 0.41 20.26
C SER A 24 -10.51 -0.04 21.43
N GLU A 25 -9.69 -1.07 21.22
CA GLU A 25 -8.69 -1.50 22.22
C GLU A 25 -7.53 -0.50 22.36
N HIS A 26 -7.33 0.36 21.37
CA HIS A 26 -6.18 1.27 21.30
C HIS A 26 -6.55 2.74 21.40
N ILE A 27 -7.72 3.12 20.91
CA ILE A 27 -8.21 4.49 20.92
C ILE A 27 -9.69 4.55 21.27
N VAL A 28 -10.12 5.69 21.81
CA VAL A 28 -11.53 5.93 22.10
C VAL A 28 -12.29 6.25 20.82
N LEU A 29 -13.27 5.40 20.48
CA LEU A 29 -14.17 5.61 19.37
C LEU A 29 -15.53 6.11 19.85
N LYS A 30 -16.07 7.14 19.18
CA LYS A 30 -17.42 7.66 19.41
C LYS A 30 -18.29 7.36 18.20
N LYS A 31 -19.49 6.83 18.43
CA LYS A 31 -20.44 6.53 17.36
C LYS A 31 -20.96 7.83 16.73
N LYS A 32 -20.92 7.91 15.40
CA LYS A 32 -21.46 9.01 14.61
C LYS A 32 -22.26 8.46 13.44
N GLY A 33 -23.57 8.36 13.63
CA GLY A 33 -24.44 7.71 12.64
C GLY A 33 -24.16 6.21 12.47
N ARG A 34 -23.79 5.81 11.28
CA ARG A 34 -23.44 4.42 10.93
C ARG A 34 -21.94 4.12 11.10
N GLU A 35 -21.14 5.11 11.41
CA GLU A 35 -19.69 5.02 11.52
C GLU A 35 -19.23 5.39 12.93
N PHE A 36 -17.94 5.17 13.19
CA PHE A 36 -17.29 5.61 14.41
C PHE A 36 -16.20 6.63 14.07
N VAL A 37 -15.96 7.58 14.99
CA VAL A 37 -14.93 8.60 14.85
C VAL A 37 -14.04 8.63 16.07
N GLY A 38 -12.75 8.88 15.87
CA GLY A 38 -11.76 8.96 16.93
C GLY A 38 -10.58 9.85 16.57
N ILE A 39 -9.72 10.12 17.55
CA ILE A 39 -8.46 10.82 17.36
C ILE A 39 -7.50 9.86 16.63
N CYS A 40 -6.87 10.33 15.56
CA CYS A 40 -5.95 9.51 14.79
C CYS A 40 -4.62 9.31 15.56
N PRO A 41 -4.16 8.06 15.74
CA PRO A 41 -2.91 7.78 16.45
C PRO A 41 -1.66 7.91 15.57
N PHE A 42 -1.80 8.21 14.27
CA PHE A 42 -0.71 8.21 13.31
C PHE A 42 -0.13 9.59 13.00
N HIS A 43 -0.72 10.65 13.57
CA HIS A 43 -0.21 12.02 13.50
C HIS A 43 -0.62 12.77 14.78
N ASP A 44 -0.03 13.92 15.03
CA ASP A 44 -0.43 14.79 16.12
C ASP A 44 -1.82 15.36 15.84
N ASP A 45 -2.82 14.87 16.57
CA ASP A 45 -4.24 15.12 16.33
C ASP A 45 -4.93 15.55 17.61
N THR A 46 -5.64 16.66 17.55
CA THR A 46 -6.42 17.21 18.67
C THR A 46 -7.92 17.10 18.49
N LYS A 47 -8.36 16.74 17.27
CA LYS A 47 -9.79 16.62 16.93
C LYS A 47 -10.04 15.29 16.24
N PRO A 48 -11.20 14.64 16.45
CA PRO A 48 -11.51 13.38 15.78
C PRO A 48 -11.48 13.51 14.25
N SER A 49 -10.41 13.01 13.63
CA SER A 49 -10.19 13.05 12.18
C SER A 49 -10.21 11.67 11.52
N MET A 50 -10.14 10.60 12.33
CA MET A 50 -10.22 9.24 11.84
C MET A 50 -11.65 8.72 11.90
N THR A 51 -12.13 8.18 10.79
CA THR A 51 -13.43 7.52 10.66
C THR A 51 -13.23 6.02 10.47
N VAL A 52 -14.03 5.21 11.17
CA VAL A 52 -14.04 3.75 11.10
C VAL A 52 -15.41 3.30 10.63
N SER A 53 -15.45 2.57 9.53
CA SER A 53 -16.67 2.05 8.92
C SER A 53 -16.83 0.55 9.21
N PRO A 54 -17.80 0.14 10.08
CA PRO A 54 -18.04 -1.26 10.38
C PRO A 54 -18.50 -2.04 9.14
N SER A 55 -19.33 -1.43 8.29
CA SER A 55 -19.86 -2.09 7.10
C SER A 55 -18.79 -2.34 6.02
N LYS A 56 -17.77 -1.49 5.95
CA LYS A 56 -16.65 -1.61 4.99
C LYS A 56 -15.44 -2.30 5.59
N GLN A 57 -15.40 -2.54 6.90
CA GLN A 57 -14.25 -3.04 7.65
C GLN A 57 -12.98 -2.26 7.32
N PHE A 58 -13.10 -0.90 7.34
CA PHE A 58 -12.07 0.02 6.89
C PHE A 58 -12.02 1.28 7.76
N TYR A 59 -10.81 1.78 8.05
CA TYR A 59 -10.61 3.09 8.67
C TYR A 59 -9.94 4.06 7.69
N TYR A 60 -10.21 5.34 7.88
CA TYR A 60 -9.56 6.41 7.12
C TYR A 60 -9.43 7.68 7.95
N CYS A 61 -8.25 8.29 7.93
CA CYS A 61 -7.99 9.60 8.53
C CYS A 61 -7.99 10.68 7.45
N PHE A 62 -8.91 11.64 7.56
CA PHE A 62 -9.01 12.74 6.60
C PHE A 62 -7.92 13.80 6.73
N SER A 63 -7.15 13.80 7.84
CA SER A 63 -6.06 14.75 8.06
C SER A 63 -4.74 14.25 7.49
N CYS A 64 -4.34 13.01 7.78
CA CYS A 64 -3.03 12.48 7.35
C CYS A 64 -3.10 11.45 6.22
N GLY A 65 -4.32 11.03 5.80
CA GLY A 65 -4.51 10.05 4.75
C GLY A 65 -4.23 8.59 5.16
N ALA A 66 -3.90 8.32 6.43
CA ALA A 66 -3.73 6.96 6.92
C ALA A 66 -5.06 6.20 6.80
N GLY A 67 -5.01 4.99 6.24
CA GLY A 67 -6.22 4.19 6.05
C GLY A 67 -5.93 2.75 5.71
N GLY A 68 -6.87 1.85 6.04
CA GLY A 68 -6.72 0.43 5.82
C GLY A 68 -7.70 -0.42 6.62
N ASN A 69 -7.43 -1.72 6.64
CA ASN A 69 -8.19 -2.69 7.45
C ASN A 69 -7.58 -2.86 8.85
N SER A 70 -8.17 -3.73 9.67
CA SER A 70 -7.71 -4.05 11.03
C SER A 70 -6.25 -4.49 11.10
N ILE A 71 -5.79 -5.31 10.14
CA ILE A 71 -4.41 -5.79 10.10
C ILE A 71 -3.44 -4.62 9.85
N LYS A 72 -3.75 -3.76 8.86
CA LYS A 72 -2.91 -2.60 8.55
C LYS A 72 -2.86 -1.62 9.71
N PHE A 73 -3.99 -1.37 10.38
CA PHE A 73 -4.03 -0.54 11.58
C PHE A 73 -3.06 -1.06 12.65
N LEU A 74 -3.15 -2.35 12.99
CA LEU A 74 -2.26 -2.94 13.98
C LEU A 74 -0.79 -2.89 13.58
N MET A 75 -0.46 -3.19 12.31
CA MET A 75 0.92 -3.10 11.82
C MET A 75 1.52 -1.71 12.02
N GLU A 76 0.76 -0.66 11.70
CA GLU A 76 1.21 0.73 11.83
C GLU A 76 1.24 1.16 13.30
N PHE A 77 0.23 0.80 14.09
CA PHE A 77 0.11 1.18 15.49
C PHE A 77 1.15 0.49 16.39
N THR A 78 1.31 -0.82 16.24
CA THR A 78 2.25 -1.61 17.06
C THR A 78 3.66 -1.69 16.46
N ARG A 79 3.86 -1.16 15.24
CA ARG A 79 5.11 -1.25 14.46
C ARG A 79 5.61 -2.69 14.28
N THR A 80 4.67 -3.61 14.14
CA THR A 80 4.95 -5.03 13.94
C THR A 80 4.72 -5.45 12.49
N ASN A 81 5.28 -6.58 12.08
CA ASN A 81 5.13 -7.07 10.73
C ASN A 81 3.79 -7.81 10.52
N PHE A 82 3.41 -7.97 9.25
CA PHE A 82 2.15 -8.61 8.85
C PHE A 82 1.95 -10.00 9.46
N THR A 83 3.00 -10.82 9.48
CA THR A 83 2.93 -12.20 10.00
C THR A 83 2.61 -12.22 11.49
N GLU A 84 3.27 -11.38 12.27
CA GLU A 84 3.05 -11.27 13.71
C GLU A 84 1.64 -10.79 14.04
N VAL A 85 1.14 -9.79 13.31
CA VAL A 85 -0.23 -9.31 13.49
C VAL A 85 -1.25 -10.41 13.16
N VAL A 86 -1.07 -11.12 12.03
CA VAL A 86 -1.99 -12.21 11.65
C VAL A 86 -1.97 -13.34 12.68
N LEU A 87 -0.79 -13.72 13.20
CA LEU A 87 -0.67 -14.75 14.24
C LEU A 87 -1.34 -14.31 15.54
N SER A 88 -1.18 -13.06 15.95
CA SER A 88 -1.83 -12.50 17.14
C SER A 88 -3.35 -12.51 17.01
N LEU A 89 -3.88 -12.03 15.87
CA LEU A 89 -5.32 -12.04 15.60
C LEU A 89 -5.88 -13.46 15.46
N ALA A 90 -5.15 -14.39 14.85
CA ALA A 90 -5.55 -15.79 14.77
C ALA A 90 -5.67 -16.41 16.17
N LYS A 91 -4.69 -16.17 17.05
CA LYS A 91 -4.72 -16.62 18.44
C LYS A 91 -5.92 -16.02 19.20
N LYS A 92 -6.15 -14.72 19.05
CA LYS A 92 -7.27 -14.02 19.70
C LYS A 92 -8.63 -14.57 19.29
N ASN A 93 -8.80 -14.90 18.01
CA ASN A 93 -10.05 -15.41 17.44
C ASN A 93 -10.14 -16.94 17.42
N ASN A 94 -9.23 -17.66 18.11
CA ASN A 94 -9.18 -19.13 18.14
C ASN A 94 -9.16 -19.77 16.73
N ILE A 95 -8.40 -19.17 15.81
CA ILE A 95 -8.26 -19.66 14.43
C ILE A 95 -7.03 -20.56 14.36
N ASN A 96 -7.21 -21.77 13.82
CA ASN A 96 -6.12 -22.70 13.58
C ASN A 96 -5.22 -22.18 12.44
N ILE A 97 -3.93 -22.04 12.76
CA ILE A 97 -2.94 -21.54 11.80
C ILE A 97 -2.52 -22.69 10.91
N THR A 98 -2.88 -22.59 9.63
CA THR A 98 -2.40 -23.50 8.60
C THR A 98 -1.20 -22.86 7.92
N ASN A 99 -0.06 -23.54 7.93
CA ASN A 99 1.12 -23.13 7.17
C ASN A 99 1.05 -23.73 5.76
N ILE A 100 1.62 -23.00 4.79
CA ILE A 100 1.81 -23.54 3.45
C ILE A 100 3.01 -24.48 3.50
N GLU A 101 2.81 -25.75 3.17
CA GLU A 101 3.85 -26.78 3.14
C GLU A 101 3.95 -27.43 1.75
N GLY A 102 5.12 -28.05 1.47
CA GLY A 102 5.37 -28.81 0.25
C GLY A 102 5.34 -27.97 -1.05
N PRO A 103 4.94 -28.57 -2.19
CA PRO A 103 4.97 -27.95 -3.52
C PRO A 103 4.16 -26.64 -3.62
N GLN A 104 3.11 -26.49 -2.80
CA GLN A 104 2.31 -25.27 -2.74
C GLN A 104 3.11 -24.09 -2.17
N LYS A 105 4.05 -24.35 -1.25
CA LYS A 105 4.92 -23.30 -0.69
C LYS A 105 5.87 -22.74 -1.75
N GLU A 106 6.45 -23.62 -2.55
CA GLU A 106 7.35 -23.21 -3.63
C GLU A 106 6.60 -22.42 -4.71
N ALA A 107 5.42 -22.87 -5.12
CA ALA A 107 4.57 -22.15 -6.06
C ALA A 107 4.16 -20.78 -5.54
N TYR A 108 3.76 -20.68 -4.27
CA TYR A 108 3.39 -19.42 -3.63
C TYR A 108 4.59 -18.48 -3.51
N GLN A 109 5.77 -18.97 -3.10
CA GLN A 109 7.00 -18.18 -3.05
C GLN A 109 7.42 -17.67 -4.43
N LYS A 110 7.30 -18.52 -5.47
CA LYS A 110 7.57 -18.11 -6.85
C LYS A 110 6.61 -17.03 -7.33
N GLN A 111 5.34 -17.12 -6.95
CA GLN A 111 4.35 -16.08 -7.27
C GLN A 111 4.64 -14.77 -6.55
N LEU A 112 5.04 -14.80 -5.28
CA LEU A 112 5.43 -13.61 -4.51
C LEU A 112 6.69 -12.97 -5.11
N SER A 113 7.74 -13.76 -5.42
CA SER A 113 8.96 -13.23 -6.02
C SER A 113 8.71 -12.58 -7.38
N LYS A 114 7.85 -13.18 -8.22
CA LYS A 114 7.44 -12.60 -9.51
C LYS A 114 6.68 -11.28 -9.31
N ARG A 115 5.79 -11.21 -8.32
CA ARG A 115 5.07 -9.98 -7.98
C ARG A 115 6.03 -8.87 -7.51
N ASP A 116 6.98 -9.20 -6.65
CA ASP A 116 7.98 -8.24 -6.16
C ASP A 116 8.87 -7.72 -7.29
N GLU A 117 9.23 -8.59 -8.22
CA GLU A 117 9.96 -8.23 -9.44
C GLU A 117 9.16 -7.26 -10.31
N LEU A 118 7.87 -7.54 -10.54
CA LEU A 118 6.99 -6.63 -11.29
C LEU A 118 6.86 -5.26 -10.62
N PHE A 119 6.72 -5.20 -9.30
CA PHE A 119 6.70 -3.92 -8.58
C PHE A 119 8.04 -3.17 -8.68
N ARG A 120 9.15 -3.89 -8.70
CA ARG A 120 10.47 -3.30 -8.93
C ARG A 120 10.56 -2.67 -10.31
N ILE A 121 10.11 -3.39 -11.36
CA ILE A 121 10.06 -2.88 -12.74
C ILE A 121 9.19 -1.62 -12.82
N LEU A 122 7.97 -1.66 -12.26
CA LEU A 122 7.06 -0.51 -12.27
C LEU A 122 7.65 0.71 -11.55
N ARG A 123 8.36 0.52 -10.44
CA ARG A 123 9.04 1.61 -9.73
C ARG A 123 10.15 2.23 -10.55
N VAL A 124 10.94 1.42 -11.23
CA VAL A 124 12.01 1.88 -12.13
C VAL A 124 11.41 2.64 -13.32
N ALA A 125 10.37 2.08 -13.95
CA ALA A 125 9.66 2.74 -15.05
C ALA A 125 9.07 4.09 -14.62
N LYS A 126 8.41 4.16 -13.47
CA LYS A 126 7.91 5.42 -12.91
C LYS A 126 9.02 6.47 -12.77
N ASN A 127 10.15 6.10 -12.17
CA ASN A 127 11.27 7.01 -11.99
C ASN A 127 11.86 7.45 -13.34
N TRP A 128 11.92 6.56 -14.31
CA TRP A 128 12.35 6.89 -15.66
C TRP A 128 11.45 7.95 -16.31
N PHE A 129 10.11 7.80 -16.24
CA PHE A 129 9.18 8.81 -16.75
C PHE A 129 9.34 10.17 -16.05
N LYS A 130 9.58 10.17 -14.73
CA LYS A 130 9.86 11.41 -13.98
C LYS A 130 11.14 12.08 -14.46
N THR A 131 12.18 11.30 -14.73
CA THR A 131 13.44 11.79 -15.28
C THR A 131 13.23 12.38 -16.68
N GLN A 132 12.42 11.72 -17.53
CA GLN A 132 12.11 12.24 -18.86
C GLN A 132 11.38 13.59 -18.80
N LEU A 133 10.45 13.77 -17.88
CA LEU A 133 9.75 15.05 -17.68
C LEU A 133 10.72 16.20 -17.35
N ASN A 134 11.76 15.93 -16.58
CA ASN A 134 12.77 16.91 -16.17
C ASN A 134 13.95 17.01 -17.15
N SER A 135 13.92 16.31 -18.28
CA SER A 135 14.95 16.32 -19.32
C SER A 135 14.60 17.35 -20.42
N PRO A 136 15.58 17.71 -21.30
CA PRO A 136 15.29 18.56 -22.42
C PRO A 136 14.17 18.06 -23.35
N ILE A 137 13.99 16.74 -23.47
CA ILE A 137 12.93 16.12 -24.28
C ILE A 137 11.55 16.34 -23.64
N GLY A 138 11.47 16.44 -22.31
CA GLY A 138 10.22 16.66 -21.58
C GLY A 138 9.84 18.13 -21.39
N LYS A 139 10.67 19.08 -21.86
CA LYS A 139 10.48 20.50 -21.59
C LYS A 139 9.10 21.02 -22.01
N GLU A 140 8.64 20.68 -23.18
CA GLU A 140 7.32 21.10 -23.69
C GLU A 140 6.19 20.58 -22.80
N ALA A 141 6.27 19.30 -22.38
CA ALA A 141 5.30 18.71 -21.45
C ALA A 141 5.36 19.36 -20.07
N PHE A 142 6.55 19.67 -19.57
CA PHE A 142 6.72 20.38 -18.31
C PHE A 142 6.12 21.78 -18.36
N ASP A 143 6.42 22.55 -19.40
CA ASP A 143 5.87 23.90 -19.63
C ASP A 143 4.33 23.85 -19.74
N TYR A 144 3.77 22.83 -20.41
CA TYR A 144 2.33 22.62 -20.46
C TYR A 144 1.72 22.41 -19.04
N LEU A 145 2.36 21.61 -18.19
CA LEU A 145 1.86 21.38 -16.82
C LEU A 145 1.86 22.68 -16.00
N ILE A 146 2.89 23.48 -16.09
CA ILE A 146 3.03 24.75 -15.37
C ILE A 146 2.10 25.82 -15.95
N CYS A 147 2.22 26.10 -17.27
CA CYS A 147 1.57 27.26 -17.88
C CYS A 147 0.09 27.02 -18.20
N ASN A 148 -0.27 25.81 -18.70
CA ASN A 148 -1.61 25.52 -19.18
C ASN A 148 -2.47 24.83 -18.11
N ARG A 149 -1.86 23.96 -17.27
CA ARG A 149 -2.59 23.24 -16.22
C ARG A 149 -2.45 23.90 -14.86
N ASN A 150 -1.64 24.96 -14.74
CA ASN A 150 -1.41 25.73 -13.53
C ASN A 150 -1.02 24.86 -12.30
N LEU A 151 -0.22 23.79 -12.54
CA LEU A 151 0.31 22.95 -11.50
C LEU A 151 1.63 23.53 -10.99
N ASP A 152 1.87 23.47 -9.69
CA ASP A 152 3.16 23.83 -9.12
C ASP A 152 4.12 22.61 -9.04
N LEU A 153 5.39 22.87 -8.71
CA LEU A 153 6.38 21.81 -8.53
C LEU A 153 6.02 20.83 -7.40
N LYS A 154 5.29 21.28 -6.38
CA LYS A 154 4.85 20.43 -5.28
C LYS A 154 3.80 19.43 -5.78
N ASP A 155 2.88 19.90 -6.63
CA ASP A 155 1.87 19.05 -7.23
C ASP A 155 2.49 18.01 -8.16
N ILE A 156 3.40 18.43 -9.05
CA ILE A 156 4.14 17.54 -9.96
C ILE A 156 4.85 16.44 -9.17
N ASN A 157 5.53 16.80 -8.08
CA ASN A 157 6.24 15.85 -7.23
C ASN A 157 5.31 14.98 -6.41
N LYS A 158 4.25 15.57 -5.82
CA LYS A 158 3.27 14.87 -4.98
C LYS A 158 2.53 13.78 -5.76
N PHE A 159 2.11 14.09 -6.99
CA PHE A 159 1.41 13.15 -7.86
C PHE A 159 2.36 12.32 -8.73
N GLU A 160 3.68 12.50 -8.56
CA GLU A 160 4.72 11.75 -9.26
C GLU A 160 4.54 11.78 -10.78
N LEU A 161 4.18 12.94 -11.32
CA LEU A 161 3.96 13.11 -12.76
C LEU A 161 5.25 12.85 -13.54
N GLY A 162 5.09 12.25 -14.73
CA GLY A 162 6.18 11.92 -15.63
C GLY A 162 5.78 12.16 -17.09
N PHE A 163 6.75 12.04 -17.97
CA PHE A 163 6.59 12.22 -19.42
C PHE A 163 7.03 10.96 -20.17
N ALA A 164 6.18 10.50 -21.08
CA ALA A 164 6.52 9.43 -22.01
C ALA A 164 7.03 10.04 -23.32
N PRO A 165 8.32 9.91 -23.65
CA PRO A 165 8.85 10.38 -24.94
C PRO A 165 8.15 9.69 -26.11
N ASN A 166 8.05 10.39 -27.25
CA ASN A 166 7.50 9.81 -28.47
C ASN A 166 8.52 8.83 -29.11
N SER A 167 8.70 7.70 -28.44
CA SER A 167 9.59 6.62 -28.86
C SER A 167 9.01 5.29 -28.40
N TRP A 168 8.80 4.37 -29.34
CA TRP A 168 8.18 3.08 -29.08
C TRP A 168 8.98 2.18 -28.13
N ASN A 169 10.31 2.22 -28.19
CA ASN A 169 11.19 1.28 -27.49
C ASN A 169 12.01 1.90 -26.34
N SER A 170 11.96 3.19 -26.13
CA SER A 170 12.89 3.87 -25.21
C SER A 170 12.82 3.36 -23.76
N LEU A 171 11.63 3.13 -23.23
CA LEU A 171 11.47 2.55 -21.90
C LEU A 171 11.94 1.08 -21.86
N PHE A 172 11.59 0.29 -22.88
CA PHE A 172 12.02 -1.10 -22.98
C PHE A 172 13.55 -1.21 -23.02
N ASP A 173 14.18 -0.42 -23.87
CA ASP A 173 15.64 -0.38 -23.98
C ASP A 173 16.31 0.05 -22.66
N TYR A 174 15.75 1.03 -21.97
CA TYR A 174 16.22 1.43 -20.65
C TYR A 174 16.13 0.28 -19.64
N LEU A 175 14.97 -0.36 -19.53
CA LEU A 175 14.76 -1.46 -18.59
C LEU A 175 15.66 -2.66 -18.87
N VAL A 176 15.83 -3.03 -20.12
CA VAL A 176 16.60 -4.22 -20.51
C VAL A 176 18.09 -3.94 -20.58
N LYS A 177 18.50 -2.84 -21.26
CA LYS A 177 19.93 -2.57 -21.54
C LYS A 177 20.65 -1.89 -20.38
N ILE A 178 19.96 -1.01 -19.63
CA ILE A 178 20.55 -0.23 -18.53
C ILE A 178 20.28 -0.93 -17.21
N GLU A 179 19.02 -1.18 -16.87
CA GLU A 179 18.61 -1.76 -15.60
C GLU A 179 18.73 -3.30 -15.54
N LYS A 180 19.06 -3.94 -16.68
CA LYS A 180 19.33 -5.38 -16.81
C LYS A 180 18.18 -6.28 -16.36
N PHE A 181 16.93 -5.84 -16.54
CA PHE A 181 15.79 -6.74 -16.31
C PHE A 181 15.75 -7.85 -17.36
N PRO A 182 15.46 -9.10 -16.95
CA PRO A 182 15.38 -10.22 -17.89
C PRO A 182 14.16 -10.06 -18.81
N ILE A 183 14.34 -10.45 -20.09
CA ILE A 183 13.25 -10.62 -21.04
C ILE A 183 12.74 -12.06 -20.87
N ASN A 184 11.52 -12.22 -20.34
CA ASN A 184 10.84 -13.52 -20.21
C ASN A 184 9.79 -13.66 -21.29
#